data_14fa473b2d89ce5bbb31c5bbfd97c254
#
_entry.id   14fa473b2d89ce5bbb31c5bbfd97c254
#
_cell.length_a   1.000
_cell.length_b   1.000
_cell.length_c   1.000
_cell.angle_alpha   90.00
_cell.angle_beta   90.00
_cell.angle_gamma   90.00
#
_symmetry.space_group_name_H-M   'P 1'
#
loop_
_entity.id
_entity.type
_entity.pdbx_description
1 polymer ?
#
loop_
_entity_poly.entity_id
_entity_poly.type
_entity_poly.pdbx_seq_one_letter_code
_entity_poly.pdbx_strand_id
1 'polypeptide(L)'
;MANQKGGVGKTTVALGLAAAIEDSSGSVIVFDADPQQSAMEIAAGGSLPFEVRSALSAAELAAIGQVRGVDTVIIDLPGNLTDTPVLGEVLAASDFAVIPVMPERAAIVPTQRTAQIIADQNLPYRILCNLVDPLRGPAPVEQLRELLDAQGFPYFRSFIRRYVAHPQSQLDSLPVTAYRGDRSWRSAVDDVRRVQVELLIELGRVAEKTPA
;
A
#
# COMPACT_ATOMS: atom_id res chain seq x y z
N MET A 1 -4.56 -0.61 1.26
CA MET A 1 -3.84 0.68 1.13
C MET A 1 -4.82 1.83 1.31
N ALA A 2 -4.64 2.70 2.28
CA ALA A 2 -5.61 3.74 2.62
C ALA A 2 -4.96 5.10 2.81
N ASN A 3 -5.47 6.15 2.17
CA ASN A 3 -5.19 7.56 2.48
C ASN A 3 -6.20 8.44 1.76
N GLN A 4 -6.76 9.42 2.45
CA GLN A 4 -7.71 10.40 1.88
C GLN A 4 -7.07 11.32 0.84
N LYS A 5 -5.75 11.47 0.84
CA LYS A 5 -5.05 12.27 -0.15
C LYS A 5 -4.86 11.49 -1.45
N GLY A 6 -5.33 12.05 -2.55
CA GLY A 6 -5.03 11.55 -3.89
C GLY A 6 -3.54 11.72 -4.25
N GLY A 7 -3.02 10.88 -5.13
CA GLY A 7 -1.66 11.00 -5.66
C GLY A 7 -0.53 10.56 -4.71
N VAL A 8 -0.83 10.01 -3.54
CA VAL A 8 0.20 9.51 -2.60
C VAL A 8 0.80 8.16 -2.99
N GLY A 9 0.34 7.56 -4.10
CA GLY A 9 0.86 6.32 -4.67
C GLY A 9 0.30 5.05 -4.04
N LYS A 10 -0.95 5.02 -3.59
CA LYS A 10 -1.61 3.82 -3.03
C LYS A 10 -1.51 2.63 -3.96
N THR A 11 -2.00 2.75 -5.18
CA THR A 11 -1.95 1.70 -6.22
C THR A 11 -0.52 1.25 -6.50
N THR A 12 0.43 2.19 -6.63
CA THR A 12 1.85 1.86 -6.85
C THR A 12 2.43 1.03 -5.70
N VAL A 13 2.11 1.39 -4.46
CA VAL A 13 2.55 0.64 -3.27
C VAL A 13 1.87 -0.72 -3.22
N ALA A 14 0.56 -0.79 -3.50
CA ALA A 14 -0.20 -2.04 -3.51
C ALA A 14 0.39 -3.05 -4.50
N LEU A 15 0.55 -2.66 -5.77
CA LEU A 15 1.12 -3.52 -6.82
C LEU A 15 2.60 -3.84 -6.57
N GLY A 16 3.37 -2.89 -6.03
CA GLY A 16 4.76 -3.11 -5.67
C GLY A 16 4.92 -4.15 -4.56
N LEU A 17 4.13 -4.04 -3.49
CA LEU A 17 4.15 -5.02 -2.39
C LEU A 17 3.64 -6.38 -2.85
N ALA A 18 2.57 -6.44 -3.67
CA ALA A 18 2.11 -7.69 -4.28
C ALA A 18 3.23 -8.38 -5.05
N ALA A 19 3.93 -7.64 -5.92
CA ALA A 19 5.06 -8.18 -6.67
C ALA A 19 6.19 -8.69 -5.77
N ALA A 20 6.53 -7.98 -4.70
CA ALA A 20 7.58 -8.40 -3.79
C ALA A 20 7.19 -9.64 -2.96
N ILE A 21 5.90 -9.80 -2.63
CA ILE A 21 5.37 -10.99 -1.94
C ILE A 21 5.46 -12.20 -2.87
N GLU A 22 5.00 -12.10 -4.11
CA GLU A 22 5.11 -13.17 -5.11
C GLU A 22 6.56 -13.58 -5.37
N ASP A 23 7.47 -12.62 -5.52
CA ASP A 23 8.91 -12.88 -5.68
C ASP A 23 9.52 -13.67 -4.51
N SER A 24 8.96 -13.54 -3.31
CA SER A 24 9.41 -14.26 -2.10
C SER A 24 8.66 -15.58 -1.85
N SER A 25 7.97 -16.09 -2.87
CA SER A 25 7.20 -17.35 -2.84
C SER A 25 5.93 -17.30 -1.98
N GLY A 26 5.42 -16.10 -1.68
CA GLY A 26 4.09 -15.92 -1.12
C GLY A 26 3.06 -15.78 -2.23
N SER A 27 1.84 -16.25 -2.02
CA SER A 27 0.72 -16.05 -2.95
C SER A 27 -0.08 -14.81 -2.57
N VAL A 28 -0.45 -13.98 -3.56
CA VAL A 28 -1.15 -12.72 -3.32
C VAL A 28 -2.25 -12.46 -4.35
N ILE A 29 -3.30 -11.82 -3.90
CA ILE A 29 -4.34 -11.24 -4.75
C ILE A 29 -4.53 -9.77 -4.38
N VAL A 30 -4.74 -8.92 -5.39
CA VAL A 30 -5.03 -7.49 -5.20
C VAL A 30 -6.49 -7.23 -5.55
N PHE A 31 -7.21 -6.54 -4.67
CA PHE A 31 -8.54 -6.01 -4.95
C PHE A 31 -8.47 -4.49 -5.18
N ASP A 32 -8.95 -4.07 -6.35
CA ASP A 32 -9.05 -2.66 -6.71
C ASP A 32 -10.43 -2.14 -6.33
N ALA A 33 -10.51 -1.40 -5.23
CA ALA A 33 -11.73 -0.77 -4.73
C ALA A 33 -11.81 0.73 -5.08
N ASP A 34 -10.84 1.25 -5.88
CA ASP A 34 -10.90 2.62 -6.39
C ASP A 34 -11.78 2.67 -7.65
N PRO A 35 -12.80 3.55 -7.72
CA PRO A 35 -13.59 3.75 -8.94
C PRO A 35 -12.79 4.11 -10.19
N GLN A 36 -11.55 4.60 -10.03
CA GLN A 36 -10.64 4.84 -11.15
C GLN A 36 -10.07 3.55 -11.75
N GLN A 37 -10.13 2.43 -11.06
CA GLN A 37 -9.71 1.10 -11.52
C GLN A 37 -8.28 1.07 -12.08
N SER A 38 -7.37 1.84 -11.51
CA SER A 38 -5.99 1.96 -12.01
C SER A 38 -5.19 0.66 -11.89
N ALA A 39 -5.41 -0.15 -10.84
CA ALA A 39 -4.77 -1.46 -10.72
C ALA A 39 -5.30 -2.44 -11.74
N MET A 40 -6.62 -2.41 -12.03
CA MET A 40 -7.26 -3.23 -13.07
C MET A 40 -6.74 -2.87 -14.46
N GLU A 41 -6.58 -1.57 -14.76
CA GLU A 41 -6.04 -1.10 -16.04
C GLU A 41 -4.61 -1.63 -16.26
N ILE A 42 -3.75 -1.54 -15.27
CA ILE A 42 -2.37 -2.07 -15.32
C ILE A 42 -2.39 -3.59 -15.51
N ALA A 43 -3.27 -4.31 -14.80
CA ALA A 43 -3.37 -5.76 -14.88
C ALA A 43 -3.87 -6.25 -16.24
N ALA A 44 -4.67 -5.45 -16.97
CA ALA A 44 -5.17 -5.78 -18.31
C ALA A 44 -4.04 -6.03 -19.33
N GLY A 45 -2.83 -5.53 -19.09
CA GLY A 45 -1.66 -5.84 -19.90
C GLY A 45 -1.12 -7.27 -19.74
N GLY A 46 -1.61 -8.03 -18.75
CA GLY A 46 -1.41 -9.47 -18.61
C GLY A 46 -0.01 -9.91 -18.15
N SER A 47 0.83 -9.01 -17.65
CA SER A 47 2.22 -9.33 -17.28
C SER A 47 2.46 -9.33 -15.75
N LEU A 48 1.41 -9.09 -14.94
CA LEU A 48 1.54 -9.19 -13.49
C LEU A 48 1.53 -10.68 -13.06
N PRO A 49 2.39 -11.09 -12.11
CA PRO A 49 2.48 -12.48 -11.65
C PRO A 49 1.37 -12.86 -10.65
N PHE A 50 0.48 -11.95 -10.32
CA PHE A 50 -0.63 -12.10 -9.39
C PHE A 50 -1.94 -11.62 -10.00
N GLU A 51 -3.04 -12.07 -9.43
CA GLU A 51 -4.38 -11.67 -9.87
C GLU A 51 -4.77 -10.31 -9.29
N VAL A 52 -5.44 -9.48 -10.12
CA VAL A 52 -6.09 -8.24 -9.70
C VAL A 52 -7.58 -8.37 -10.00
N ARG A 53 -8.44 -8.09 -9.01
CA ARG A 53 -9.90 -8.12 -9.13
C ARG A 53 -10.50 -6.77 -8.78
N SER A 54 -11.62 -6.45 -9.41
CA SER A 54 -12.47 -5.32 -9.00
C SER A 54 -13.13 -5.58 -7.64
N ALA A 55 -13.36 -4.51 -6.87
CA ALA A 55 -14.10 -4.54 -5.60
C ALA A 55 -14.96 -3.26 -5.42
N LEU A 56 -15.73 -2.90 -6.45
CA LEU A 56 -16.57 -1.69 -6.47
C LEU A 56 -17.97 -1.91 -5.92
N SER A 57 -18.46 -3.13 -5.91
CA SER A 57 -19.81 -3.49 -5.43
C SER A 57 -19.76 -4.24 -4.10
N ALA A 58 -20.86 -4.23 -3.36
CA ALA A 58 -20.99 -4.99 -2.12
C ALA A 58 -20.77 -6.50 -2.33
N ALA A 59 -21.18 -7.05 -3.50
CA ALA A 59 -20.95 -8.46 -3.84
C ALA A 59 -19.46 -8.76 -4.05
N GLU A 60 -18.71 -7.88 -4.73
CA GLU A 60 -17.27 -8.01 -4.93
C GLU A 60 -16.51 -7.88 -3.61
N LEU A 61 -16.91 -6.97 -2.74
CA LEU A 61 -16.34 -6.83 -1.39
C LEU A 61 -16.59 -8.07 -0.53
N ALA A 62 -17.79 -8.62 -0.56
CA ALA A 62 -18.10 -9.86 0.15
C ALA A 62 -17.23 -11.04 -0.35
N ALA A 63 -16.82 -11.04 -1.62
CA ALA A 63 -15.93 -12.04 -2.18
C ALA A 63 -14.52 -12.00 -1.57
N ILE A 64 -14.07 -10.85 -1.04
CA ILE A 64 -12.76 -10.72 -0.37
C ILE A 64 -12.67 -11.69 0.81
N GLY A 65 -13.69 -11.75 1.65
CA GLY A 65 -13.75 -12.67 2.80
C GLY A 65 -13.85 -14.16 2.43
N GLN A 66 -14.12 -14.46 1.15
CA GLN A 66 -14.23 -15.83 0.63
C GLN A 66 -12.94 -16.33 -0.05
N VAL A 67 -11.95 -15.47 -0.23
CA VAL A 67 -10.66 -15.84 -0.84
C VAL A 67 -10.01 -16.95 0.00
N ARG A 68 -9.56 -17.99 -0.67
CA ARG A 68 -8.85 -19.11 -0.05
C ARG A 68 -7.66 -19.50 -0.92
N GLY A 69 -6.63 -20.08 -0.29
CA GLY A 69 -5.46 -20.55 -1.02
C GLY A 69 -4.47 -19.46 -1.42
N VAL A 70 -4.57 -18.28 -0.83
CA VAL A 70 -3.58 -17.21 -0.93
C VAL A 70 -3.13 -16.78 0.46
N ASP A 71 -1.87 -16.37 0.58
CA ASP A 71 -1.28 -15.97 1.87
C ASP A 71 -1.65 -14.52 2.22
N THR A 72 -1.83 -13.68 1.20
CA THR A 72 -2.04 -12.24 1.39
C THR A 72 -3.12 -11.72 0.43
N VAL A 73 -4.03 -10.93 0.98
CA VAL A 73 -4.99 -10.13 0.21
C VAL A 73 -4.62 -8.65 0.39
N ILE A 74 -4.38 -7.95 -0.71
CA ILE A 74 -4.14 -6.51 -0.70
C ILE A 74 -5.36 -5.79 -1.26
N ILE A 75 -5.87 -4.79 -0.54
CA ILE A 75 -7.00 -3.97 -1.00
C ILE A 75 -6.49 -2.56 -1.26
N ASP A 76 -6.64 -2.09 -2.50
CA ASP A 76 -6.34 -0.71 -2.90
C ASP A 76 -7.60 0.14 -2.81
N LEU A 77 -7.63 1.06 -1.85
CA LEU A 77 -8.79 1.90 -1.53
C LEU A 77 -8.72 3.24 -2.27
N PRO A 78 -9.88 3.85 -2.58
CA PRO A 78 -9.94 5.17 -3.23
C PRO A 78 -9.29 6.28 -2.38
N GLY A 79 -8.98 7.41 -3.02
CA GLY A 79 -8.47 8.60 -2.35
C GLY A 79 -9.52 9.37 -1.55
N ASN A 80 -10.81 9.10 -1.77
CA ASN A 80 -11.89 9.68 -0.98
C ASN A 80 -12.48 8.59 -0.06
N LEU A 81 -12.07 8.58 1.19
CA LEU A 81 -12.53 7.63 2.20
C LEU A 81 -13.77 8.11 2.96
N THR A 82 -14.26 9.32 2.68
CA THR A 82 -15.46 9.84 3.32
C THR A 82 -16.70 9.31 2.62
N ASP A 83 -17.59 8.67 3.36
CA ASP A 83 -18.96 8.29 3.00
C ASP A 83 -19.20 7.02 2.17
N THR A 84 -18.29 6.04 2.19
CA THR A 84 -18.62 4.74 1.61
C THR A 84 -18.86 3.69 2.70
N PRO A 85 -20.04 3.02 2.72
CA PRO A 85 -20.26 1.81 3.54
C PRO A 85 -19.16 0.77 3.32
N VAL A 86 -18.59 0.74 2.13
CA VAL A 86 -17.45 -0.04 1.66
C VAL A 86 -16.22 0.09 2.57
N LEU A 87 -15.90 1.32 3.02
CA LEU A 87 -14.72 1.52 3.86
C LEU A 87 -14.82 0.78 5.19
N GLY A 88 -15.97 0.89 5.86
CA GLY A 88 -16.19 0.23 7.14
C GLY A 88 -16.07 -1.29 7.04
N GLU A 89 -16.67 -1.89 5.99
CA GLU A 89 -16.62 -3.33 5.75
C GLU A 89 -15.20 -3.80 5.45
N VAL A 90 -14.46 -3.05 4.59
CA VAL A 90 -13.06 -3.38 4.26
C VAL A 90 -12.17 -3.26 5.49
N LEU A 91 -12.29 -2.20 6.28
CA LEU A 91 -11.47 -2.04 7.49
C LEU A 91 -11.77 -3.13 8.53
N ALA A 92 -13.04 -3.49 8.71
CA ALA A 92 -13.43 -4.57 9.62
C ALA A 92 -12.94 -5.96 9.18
N ALA A 93 -12.76 -6.17 7.88
CA ALA A 93 -12.25 -7.42 7.31
C ALA A 93 -10.71 -7.44 7.15
N SER A 94 -10.02 -6.36 7.51
CA SER A 94 -8.57 -6.24 7.34
C SER A 94 -7.83 -6.55 8.63
N ASP A 95 -6.64 -7.14 8.51
CA ASP A 95 -5.74 -7.40 9.63
C ASP A 95 -4.77 -6.23 9.87
N PHE A 96 -4.48 -5.44 8.84
CA PHE A 96 -3.50 -4.37 8.90
C PHE A 96 -3.74 -3.29 7.83
N ALA A 97 -3.47 -2.04 8.16
CA ALA A 97 -3.55 -0.94 7.20
C ALA A 97 -2.19 -0.29 6.95
N VAL A 98 -1.87 -0.07 5.67
CA VAL A 98 -0.72 0.74 5.24
C VAL A 98 -1.24 2.09 4.75
N ILE A 99 -0.67 3.18 5.28
CA ILE A 99 -1.05 4.55 4.94
C ILE A 99 0.12 5.23 4.21
N PRO A 100 0.19 5.17 2.88
CA PRO A 100 1.23 5.88 2.13
C PRO A 100 1.08 7.40 2.28
N VAL A 101 2.19 8.11 2.52
CA VAL A 101 2.22 9.57 2.65
C VAL A 101 3.44 10.16 1.95
N MET A 102 3.26 11.27 1.26
CA MET A 102 4.39 12.05 0.77
C MET A 102 4.96 12.92 1.90
N PRO A 103 6.29 13.14 1.96
CA PRO A 103 6.92 14.02 2.94
C PRO A 103 6.69 15.50 2.61
N GLU A 104 5.41 15.90 2.60
CA GLU A 104 4.94 17.25 2.29
C GLU A 104 3.95 17.73 3.35
N ARG A 105 4.02 19.01 3.72
CA ARG A 105 3.10 19.60 4.72
C ARG A 105 1.63 19.37 4.40
N ALA A 106 1.25 19.48 3.14
CA ALA A 106 -0.14 19.32 2.69
C ALA A 106 -0.67 17.88 2.83
N ALA A 107 0.21 16.89 3.00
CA ALA A 107 -0.17 15.49 3.17
C ALA A 107 -0.45 15.11 4.64
N ILE A 108 0.02 15.90 5.60
CA ILE A 108 -0.03 15.55 7.04
C ILE A 108 -1.47 15.47 7.54
N VAL A 109 -2.27 16.52 7.37
CA VAL A 109 -3.65 16.56 7.89
C VAL A 109 -4.54 15.47 7.29
N PRO A 110 -4.57 15.21 5.97
CA PRO A 110 -5.30 14.07 5.41
C PRO A 110 -4.83 12.72 5.95
N THR A 111 -3.51 12.56 6.16
CA THR A 111 -2.95 11.32 6.73
C THR A 111 -3.38 11.11 8.17
N GLN A 112 -3.37 12.15 8.99
CA GLN A 112 -3.86 12.11 10.37
C GLN A 112 -5.34 11.70 10.45
N ARG A 113 -6.18 12.28 9.59
CA ARG A 113 -7.61 11.91 9.51
C ARG A 113 -7.77 10.44 9.11
N THR A 114 -7.00 9.97 8.13
CA THR A 114 -7.01 8.56 7.73
C THR A 114 -6.57 7.66 8.89
N ALA A 115 -5.49 7.99 9.57
CA ALA A 115 -4.98 7.24 10.71
C ALA A 115 -6.00 7.17 11.85
N GLN A 116 -6.72 8.28 12.12
CA GLN A 116 -7.77 8.30 13.14
C GLN A 116 -8.94 7.38 12.78
N ILE A 117 -9.44 7.44 11.54
CA ILE A 117 -10.54 6.56 11.07
C ILE A 117 -10.16 5.09 11.25
N ILE A 118 -8.92 4.73 10.92
CA ILE A 118 -8.42 3.35 11.05
C ILE A 118 -8.26 2.96 12.52
N ALA A 119 -7.72 3.85 13.34
CA ALA A 119 -7.55 3.63 14.77
C ALA A 119 -8.89 3.46 15.50
N ASP A 120 -9.92 4.21 15.11
CA ASP A 120 -11.28 4.11 15.67
C ASP A 120 -11.92 2.72 15.42
N GLN A 121 -11.42 1.98 14.41
CA GLN A 121 -11.80 0.59 14.14
C GLN A 121 -10.91 -0.44 14.87
N ASN A 122 -9.99 0.01 15.72
CA ASN A 122 -8.97 -0.83 16.37
C ASN A 122 -8.09 -1.61 15.38
N LEU A 123 -8.01 -1.19 14.12
CA LEU A 123 -7.20 -1.84 13.10
C LEU A 123 -5.73 -1.39 13.24
N PRO A 124 -4.77 -2.32 13.41
CA PRO A 124 -3.35 -2.00 13.41
C PRO A 124 -2.95 -1.33 12.08
N TYR A 125 -2.09 -0.33 12.15
CA TYR A 125 -1.62 0.37 10.96
C TYR A 125 -0.20 0.90 11.12
N ARG A 126 0.43 1.25 9.97
CA ARG A 126 1.64 2.06 9.92
C ARG A 126 1.59 3.04 8.75
N ILE A 127 2.15 4.22 8.98
CA ILE A 127 2.33 5.24 7.95
C ILE A 127 3.61 4.92 7.17
N LEU A 128 3.51 4.88 5.85
CA LEU A 128 4.63 4.64 4.94
C LEU A 128 5.03 5.92 4.22
N CYS A 129 6.24 6.41 4.47
CA CYS A 129 6.79 7.52 3.71
C CYS A 129 7.06 7.06 2.27
N ASN A 130 6.34 7.67 1.32
CA ASN A 130 6.36 7.31 -0.11
C ASN A 130 6.69 8.51 -0.98
N LEU A 131 7.10 8.26 -2.22
CA LEU A 131 7.45 9.29 -3.20
C LEU A 131 8.56 10.24 -2.71
N VAL A 132 9.48 9.73 -1.91
CA VAL A 132 10.62 10.50 -1.40
C VAL A 132 11.53 10.88 -2.56
N ASP A 133 11.83 12.16 -2.70
CA ASP A 133 12.78 12.64 -3.72
C ASP A 133 14.20 12.14 -3.38
N PRO A 134 14.82 11.29 -4.23
CA PRO A 134 16.14 10.73 -3.96
C PRO A 134 17.26 11.79 -3.93
N LEU A 135 17.02 12.98 -4.51
CA LEU A 135 18.00 14.06 -4.57
C LEU A 135 18.00 14.93 -3.31
N ARG A 136 16.96 14.84 -2.47
CA ARG A 136 16.84 15.65 -1.24
C ARG A 136 17.49 15.03 -0.01
N GLY A 137 18.11 13.86 -0.16
CA GLY A 137 18.70 13.14 0.97
C GLY A 137 17.67 12.68 2.02
N PRO A 138 18.09 12.35 3.25
CA PRO A 138 17.21 11.80 4.28
C PRO A 138 16.32 12.84 4.98
N ALA A 139 16.67 14.12 4.95
CA ALA A 139 16.02 15.17 5.75
C ALA A 139 14.48 15.23 5.63
N PRO A 140 13.85 15.08 4.45
CA PRO A 140 12.38 15.08 4.38
C PRO A 140 11.73 13.90 5.10
N VAL A 141 12.39 12.74 5.12
CA VAL A 141 11.90 11.55 5.82
C VAL A 141 12.05 11.74 7.34
N GLU A 142 13.18 12.27 7.78
CA GLU A 142 13.45 12.56 9.20
C GLU A 142 12.46 13.58 9.76
N GLN A 143 12.24 14.69 9.05
CA GLN A 143 11.23 15.70 9.43
C GLN A 143 9.82 15.11 9.53
N LEU A 144 9.42 14.23 8.57
CA LEU A 144 8.13 13.56 8.65
C LEU A 144 8.07 12.66 9.90
N ARG A 145 9.11 11.90 10.18
CA ARG A 145 9.16 11.01 11.36
C ARG A 145 9.07 11.78 12.67
N GLU A 146 9.80 12.88 12.82
CA GLU A 146 9.70 13.75 13.98
C GLU A 146 8.26 14.25 14.23
N LEU A 147 7.55 14.60 13.15
CA LEU A 147 6.14 15.00 13.25
C LEU A 147 5.22 13.83 13.64
N LEU A 148 5.48 12.63 13.14
CA LEU A 148 4.72 11.43 13.48
C LEU A 148 4.99 10.99 14.92
N ASP A 149 6.25 11.01 15.36
CA ASP A 149 6.66 10.70 16.73
C ASP A 149 6.03 11.67 17.75
N ALA A 150 6.02 12.97 17.44
CA ALA A 150 5.40 13.99 18.29
C ALA A 150 3.90 13.78 18.50
N GLN A 151 3.25 13.02 17.65
CA GLN A 151 1.82 12.71 17.69
C GLN A 151 1.51 11.24 18.03
N GLY A 152 2.54 10.43 18.25
CA GLY A 152 2.40 9.01 18.59
C GLY A 152 1.91 8.14 17.43
N PHE A 153 2.05 8.57 16.18
CA PHE A 153 1.65 7.78 15.02
C PHE A 153 2.71 6.73 14.65
N PRO A 154 2.34 5.44 14.54
CA PRO A 154 3.26 4.40 14.12
C PRO A 154 3.59 4.51 12.64
N TYR A 155 4.85 4.30 12.27
CA TYR A 155 5.30 4.36 10.88
C TYR A 155 6.30 3.26 10.54
N PHE A 156 6.46 2.99 9.23
CA PHE A 156 7.52 2.13 8.71
C PHE A 156 8.87 2.83 8.80
N ARG A 157 9.91 2.08 9.20
CA ARG A 157 11.28 2.56 9.09
C ARG A 157 11.78 2.60 7.65
N SER A 158 11.29 1.69 6.83
CA SER A 158 11.52 1.70 5.38
C SER A 158 10.67 2.80 4.73
N PHE A 159 11.11 3.26 3.55
CA PHE A 159 10.40 4.24 2.74
C PHE A 159 10.61 3.94 1.26
N ILE A 160 9.75 4.48 0.41
CA ILE A 160 9.83 4.30 -1.05
C ILE A 160 10.17 5.63 -1.70
N ARG A 161 11.25 5.63 -2.47
CA ARG A 161 11.72 6.79 -3.23
C ARG A 161 10.97 6.92 -4.56
N ARG A 162 10.85 8.15 -5.03
CA ARG A 162 10.25 8.47 -6.31
C ARG A 162 11.23 8.19 -7.45
N TYR A 163 11.23 6.96 -7.93
CA TYR A 163 12.01 6.56 -9.10
C TYR A 163 11.14 6.44 -10.35
N VAL A 164 11.75 6.67 -11.51
CA VAL A 164 11.11 6.51 -12.83
C VAL A 164 10.66 5.07 -13.06
N ALA A 165 11.34 4.11 -12.46
CA ALA A 165 10.99 2.69 -12.52
C ALA A 165 9.53 2.40 -12.12
N HIS A 166 8.96 3.12 -11.15
CA HIS A 166 7.58 2.87 -10.71
C HIS A 166 6.54 3.21 -11.79
N PRO A 167 6.45 4.43 -12.33
CA PRO A 167 5.47 4.73 -13.37
C PRO A 167 5.77 3.99 -14.68
N GLN A 168 7.04 3.79 -15.06
CA GLN A 168 7.37 3.08 -16.29
C GLN A 168 7.00 1.59 -16.24
N SER A 169 7.22 0.92 -15.13
CA SER A 169 6.78 -0.46 -14.98
C SER A 169 5.25 -0.60 -15.12
N GLN A 170 4.50 0.37 -14.62
CA GLN A 170 3.05 0.40 -14.76
C GLN A 170 2.60 0.63 -16.21
N LEU A 171 3.26 1.56 -16.94
CA LEU A 171 3.00 1.78 -18.37
C LEU A 171 3.30 0.54 -19.22
N ASP A 172 4.33 -0.22 -18.84
CA ASP A 172 4.69 -1.47 -19.49
C ASP A 172 3.86 -2.67 -18.99
N SER A 173 2.91 -2.44 -18.09
CA SER A 173 2.11 -3.48 -17.40
C SER A 173 2.97 -4.56 -16.73
N LEU A 174 4.17 -4.19 -16.29
CA LEU A 174 5.11 -5.05 -15.59
C LEU A 174 5.08 -4.78 -14.08
N PRO A 175 5.32 -5.79 -13.24
CA PRO A 175 5.62 -5.53 -11.85
C PRO A 175 6.97 -4.79 -11.74
N VAL A 176 7.08 -3.87 -10.76
CA VAL A 176 8.33 -3.11 -10.57
C VAL A 176 9.54 -4.03 -10.33
N THR A 177 9.31 -5.21 -9.77
CA THR A 177 10.34 -6.22 -9.51
C THR A 177 10.89 -6.87 -10.79
N ALA A 178 10.12 -6.88 -11.88
CA ALA A 178 10.54 -7.37 -13.19
C ALA A 178 11.05 -6.27 -14.13
N TYR A 179 10.76 -5.00 -13.83
CA TYR A 179 11.18 -3.87 -14.67
C TYR A 179 12.71 -3.68 -14.67
N ARG A 180 13.28 -3.39 -15.86
CA ARG A 180 14.74 -3.23 -16.07
C ARG A 180 15.10 -2.04 -16.97
N GLY A 181 14.13 -1.18 -17.29
CA GLY A 181 14.23 -0.17 -18.33
C GLY A 181 15.07 1.05 -18.00
N ASP A 182 15.44 1.29 -16.73
CA ASP A 182 16.26 2.45 -16.32
C ASP A 182 17.26 2.09 -15.21
N ARG A 183 18.15 3.05 -14.88
CA ARG A 183 19.21 2.82 -13.87
C ARG A 183 18.69 2.71 -12.44
N SER A 184 17.50 3.22 -12.16
CA SER A 184 16.94 3.27 -10.80
C SER A 184 16.20 1.99 -10.39
N TRP A 185 15.98 1.06 -11.32
CA TRP A 185 15.16 -0.12 -11.08
C TRP A 185 15.59 -0.93 -9.85
N ARG A 186 16.91 -1.12 -9.64
CA ARG A 186 17.41 -1.86 -8.48
C ARG A 186 17.03 -1.19 -7.18
N SER A 187 17.20 0.11 -7.11
CA SER A 187 16.85 0.89 -5.92
C SER A 187 15.34 0.92 -5.67
N ALA A 188 14.53 0.97 -6.73
CA ALA A 188 13.07 0.89 -6.62
C ALA A 188 12.62 -0.47 -6.07
N VAL A 189 13.19 -1.56 -6.58
CA VAL A 189 12.94 -2.92 -6.08
C VAL A 189 13.39 -3.08 -4.63
N ASP A 190 14.58 -2.60 -4.29
CA ASP A 190 15.12 -2.68 -2.93
C ASP A 190 14.24 -1.93 -1.93
N ASP A 191 13.73 -0.75 -2.28
CA ASP A 191 12.83 0.02 -1.41
C ASP A 191 11.54 -0.77 -1.13
N VAL A 192 10.92 -1.32 -2.17
CA VAL A 192 9.68 -2.10 -2.03
C VAL A 192 9.91 -3.37 -1.20
N ARG A 193 11.00 -4.10 -1.44
CA ARG A 193 11.35 -5.30 -0.68
C ARG A 193 11.60 -5.02 0.81
N ARG A 194 12.24 -3.91 1.14
CA ARG A 194 12.42 -3.50 2.55
C ARG A 194 11.09 -3.25 3.23
N VAL A 195 10.17 -2.56 2.56
CA VAL A 195 8.82 -2.34 3.09
C VAL A 195 8.06 -3.65 3.23
N GLN A 196 8.16 -4.55 2.25
CA GLN A 196 7.53 -5.88 2.28
C GLN A 196 8.02 -6.69 3.49
N VAL A 197 9.33 -6.76 3.74
CA VAL A 197 9.90 -7.47 4.90
C VAL A 197 9.37 -6.87 6.21
N GLU A 198 9.36 -5.55 6.34
CA GLU A 198 8.85 -4.87 7.54
C GLU A 198 7.35 -5.11 7.72
N LEU A 199 6.56 -5.12 6.64
CA LEU A 199 5.13 -5.44 6.66
C LEU A 199 4.88 -6.87 7.15
N LEU A 200 5.61 -7.85 6.64
CA LEU A 200 5.46 -9.25 7.07
C LEU A 200 5.79 -9.44 8.56
N ILE A 201 6.77 -8.72 9.09
CA ILE A 201 7.07 -8.72 10.54
C ILE A 201 5.88 -8.16 11.33
N GLU A 202 5.25 -7.07 10.87
CA GLU A 202 4.09 -6.49 11.53
C GLU A 202 2.86 -7.41 11.47
N LEU A 203 2.61 -8.05 10.33
CA LEU A 203 1.53 -9.04 10.18
C LEU A 203 1.74 -10.25 11.12
N GLY A 204 2.96 -10.75 11.26
CA GLY A 204 3.30 -11.80 12.23
C GLY A 204 2.98 -11.40 13.67
N ARG A 205 3.29 -10.14 14.06
CA ARG A 205 2.96 -9.62 15.39
C ARG A 205 1.46 -9.44 15.64
N VAL A 206 0.69 -9.14 14.59
CA VAL A 206 -0.79 -9.07 14.70
C VAL A 206 -1.36 -10.47 14.91
N ALA A 207 -0.92 -11.45 14.13
CA ALA A 207 -1.37 -12.85 14.26
C ALA A 207 -1.10 -13.43 15.66
N GLU A 208 0.04 -13.13 16.27
CA GLU A 208 0.38 -13.58 17.64
C GLU A 208 -0.52 -12.96 18.73
N LYS A 209 -1.12 -11.80 18.47
CA LYS A 209 -1.99 -11.09 19.44
C LYS A 209 -3.46 -11.45 19.32
N THR A 210 -3.85 -12.10 18.22
CA THR A 210 -5.24 -12.52 17.99
C THR A 210 -5.38 -13.98 18.43
N PRO A 211 -6.00 -14.29 19.60
CA PRO A 211 -6.22 -15.66 19.99
C PRO A 211 -7.19 -16.34 19.02
N ALA A 212 -6.91 -17.62 18.72
CA ALA A 212 -7.71 -18.46 17.85
C ALA A 212 -9.15 -18.66 18.40
#